data_069f9133403049fa4eb757f2341223e2
#
_entry.id   069f9133403049fa4eb757f2341223e2
#
_cell.length_a   1.000
_cell.length_b   1.000
_cell.length_c   1.000
_cell.angle_alpha   90.00
_cell.angle_beta   90.00
_cell.angle_gamma   90.00
#
_symmetry.space_group_name_H-M   'P 1'
#
loop_
_entity.id
_entity.type
_entity.pdbx_description
1 polymer ?
#
loop_
_entity_poly.entity_id
_entity_poly.type
_entity_poly.pdbx_seq_one_letter_code
_entity_poly.pdbx_strand_id
1 'polypeptide(L)'
;GAAGTGTERNRLREKGNIMSEKNQLQVEAIRHGSVIDHVPAGQGIKILKLFQLIETQERITVGFNLKSGALGKKDLIKIENTRLTEQQANQLALFAPTATVNIIEDFAVVKKHQLKLPEFIAGVFHCPNSNCISHNEPVDSYFRVREVKGAVRMKCKYCEKSFTQDIVSERY
;
A
#
# COMPACT_ATOMS: atom_id res chain seq x y z
N GLY A 1 47.85 -36.27 -2.89
CA GLY A 1 46.85 -35.81 -2.02
C GLY A 1 46.01 -34.67 -2.55
N ALA A 2 45.00 -34.85 -3.37
CA ALA A 2 44.05 -33.77 -3.72
C ALA A 2 42.61 -34.31 -3.69
N ALA A 3 42.15 -34.75 -2.51
CA ALA A 3 40.80 -35.27 -2.33
C ALA A 3 39.87 -34.28 -1.57
N GLY A 4 40.20 -32.99 -1.54
CA GLY A 4 39.40 -32.00 -0.80
C GLY A 4 38.52 -31.05 -1.63
N THR A 5 38.57 -31.13 -2.96
CA THR A 5 37.99 -30.08 -3.82
C THR A 5 36.55 -30.31 -4.29
N GLY A 6 36.02 -31.52 -4.14
CA GLY A 6 34.66 -31.84 -4.61
C GLY A 6 33.53 -31.38 -3.66
N THR A 7 33.73 -31.59 -2.38
CA THR A 7 32.75 -31.30 -1.35
C THR A 7 32.61 -29.81 -1.08
N GLU A 8 33.68 -29.05 -1.17
CA GLU A 8 33.70 -27.64 -0.92
C GLU A 8 33.06 -26.83 -2.08
N ARG A 9 33.33 -27.26 -3.33
CA ARG A 9 32.66 -26.68 -4.51
C ARG A 9 31.16 -26.96 -4.54
N ASN A 10 30.75 -28.12 -4.07
CA ASN A 10 29.34 -28.48 -4.01
C ASN A 10 28.62 -27.67 -2.93
N ARG A 11 29.23 -27.47 -1.76
CA ARG A 11 28.68 -26.60 -0.70
C ARG A 11 28.56 -25.16 -1.12
N LEU A 12 29.49 -24.63 -1.89
CA LEU A 12 29.45 -23.26 -2.41
C LEU A 12 28.39 -23.10 -3.51
N ARG A 13 28.15 -24.12 -4.32
CA ARG A 13 27.06 -24.13 -5.30
C ARG A 13 25.68 -24.17 -4.62
N GLU A 14 25.52 -24.99 -3.60
CA GLU A 14 24.27 -25.08 -2.83
C GLU A 14 23.98 -23.76 -2.09
N LYS A 15 24.98 -23.13 -1.48
CA LYS A 15 24.84 -21.82 -0.86
C LYS A 15 24.51 -20.72 -1.88
N GLY A 16 25.09 -20.75 -3.06
CA GLY A 16 24.80 -19.83 -4.15
C GLY A 16 23.37 -19.96 -4.65
N ASN A 17 22.88 -21.18 -4.82
CA ASN A 17 21.49 -21.42 -5.21
C ASN A 17 20.47 -20.98 -4.14
N ILE A 18 20.73 -21.28 -2.87
CA ILE A 18 19.85 -20.87 -1.76
C ILE A 18 19.80 -19.33 -1.65
N MET A 19 20.91 -18.64 -1.85
CA MET A 19 20.96 -17.18 -1.82
C MET A 19 20.26 -16.56 -3.04
N SER A 20 20.35 -17.14 -4.23
CA SER A 20 19.65 -16.66 -5.41
C SER A 20 18.13 -16.83 -5.29
N GLU A 21 17.64 -17.92 -4.70
CA GLU A 21 16.22 -18.12 -4.41
C GLU A 21 15.68 -17.12 -3.37
N LYS A 22 16.45 -16.85 -2.30
CA LYS A 22 16.07 -15.87 -1.28
C LYS A 22 16.06 -14.43 -1.78
N ASN A 23 16.91 -14.11 -2.77
CA ASN A 23 17.02 -12.77 -3.36
C ASN A 23 16.15 -12.59 -4.62
N GLN A 24 15.43 -13.63 -5.03
CA GLN A 24 14.54 -13.55 -6.17
C GLN A 24 13.35 -12.67 -5.85
N LEU A 25 13.19 -11.56 -6.59
CA LEU A 25 12.05 -10.68 -6.47
C LEU A 25 10.83 -11.31 -7.11
N GLN A 26 9.69 -11.28 -6.42
CA GLN A 26 8.40 -11.71 -6.96
C GLN A 26 7.87 -10.74 -8.03
N VAL A 27 8.29 -9.48 -7.95
CA VAL A 27 7.92 -8.39 -8.86
C VAL A 27 9.18 -7.62 -9.21
N GLU A 28 9.32 -7.23 -10.48
CA GLU A 28 10.47 -6.50 -10.99
C GLU A 28 10.77 -5.23 -10.17
N ALA A 29 12.04 -4.95 -9.92
CA ALA A 29 12.48 -3.74 -9.24
C ALA A 29 12.25 -2.50 -10.13
N ILE A 30 11.86 -1.38 -9.50
CA ILE A 30 11.76 -0.10 -10.18
C ILE A 30 12.97 0.77 -9.89
N ARG A 31 13.36 1.59 -10.87
CA ARG A 31 14.49 2.51 -10.72
C ARG A 31 14.17 3.68 -9.81
N HIS A 32 13.07 4.37 -10.08
CA HIS A 32 12.59 5.53 -9.33
C HIS A 32 11.09 5.40 -9.09
N GLY A 33 10.62 5.80 -7.94
CA GLY A 33 9.20 5.86 -7.64
C GLY A 33 8.86 5.48 -6.20
N SER A 34 7.67 4.94 -6.02
CA SER A 34 7.16 4.50 -4.73
C SER A 34 6.74 3.04 -4.77
N VAL A 35 7.02 2.33 -3.69
CA VAL A 35 6.58 0.94 -3.49
C VAL A 35 5.68 0.88 -2.26
N ILE A 36 4.45 0.46 -2.46
CA ILE A 36 3.50 0.17 -1.38
C ILE A 36 3.55 -1.33 -1.15
N ASP A 37 4.11 -1.74 -0.04
CA ASP A 37 4.33 -3.14 0.32
C ASP A 37 3.57 -3.54 1.58
N HIS A 38 3.50 -4.84 1.86
CA HIS A 38 2.81 -5.41 3.02
C HIS A 38 1.33 -5.03 3.10
N VAL A 39 0.70 -4.84 1.95
CA VAL A 39 -0.74 -4.60 1.86
C VAL A 39 -1.46 -5.93 2.07
N PRO A 40 -2.44 -6.02 2.97
CA PRO A 40 -3.21 -7.25 3.13
C PRO A 40 -3.85 -7.68 1.81
N ALA A 41 -3.81 -8.98 1.52
CA ALA A 41 -4.38 -9.52 0.29
C ALA A 41 -5.87 -9.11 0.13
N GLY A 42 -6.20 -8.59 -1.04
CA GLY A 42 -7.52 -8.05 -1.36
C GLY A 42 -7.68 -6.54 -1.16
N GLN A 43 -6.78 -5.88 -0.45
CA GLN A 43 -6.83 -4.42 -0.27
C GLN A 43 -6.14 -3.64 -1.38
N GLY A 44 -5.22 -4.26 -2.11
CA GLY A 44 -4.48 -3.58 -3.18
C GLY A 44 -5.36 -2.99 -4.26
N ILE A 45 -6.38 -3.71 -4.70
CA ILE A 45 -7.32 -3.21 -5.71
C ILE A 45 -8.16 -2.03 -5.20
N LYS A 46 -8.53 -2.03 -3.92
CA LYS A 46 -9.24 -0.90 -3.29
C LYS A 46 -8.38 0.35 -3.27
N ILE A 47 -7.09 0.19 -2.96
CA ILE A 47 -6.12 1.29 -2.96
C ILE A 47 -5.99 1.87 -4.37
N LEU A 48 -5.84 1.04 -5.39
CA LEU A 48 -5.74 1.49 -6.79
C LEU A 48 -6.95 2.32 -7.22
N LYS A 49 -8.14 1.89 -6.86
CA LYS A 49 -9.39 2.55 -7.22
C LYS A 49 -9.62 3.85 -6.45
N LEU A 50 -9.48 3.80 -5.12
CA LEU A 50 -9.80 4.93 -4.25
C LEU A 50 -8.85 6.11 -4.41
N PHE A 51 -7.57 5.83 -4.60
CA PHE A 51 -6.55 6.87 -4.77
C PHE A 51 -6.28 7.20 -6.23
N GLN A 52 -7.14 6.71 -7.15
CA GLN A 52 -7.08 7.01 -8.59
C GLN A 52 -5.70 6.74 -9.20
N LEU A 53 -4.99 5.76 -8.68
CA LEU A 53 -3.66 5.41 -9.17
C LEU A 53 -3.69 4.86 -10.60
N ILE A 54 -4.82 4.30 -11.01
CA ILE A 54 -5.02 3.78 -12.37
C ILE A 54 -5.12 4.88 -13.44
N GLU A 55 -5.32 6.13 -13.02
CA GLU A 55 -5.42 7.29 -13.94
C GLU A 55 -4.05 7.92 -14.25
N THR A 56 -3.00 7.50 -13.57
CA THR A 56 -1.66 8.00 -13.85
C THR A 56 -1.16 7.54 -15.23
N GLN A 57 -0.35 8.38 -15.88
CA GLN A 57 0.35 8.01 -17.11
C GLN A 57 1.62 7.20 -16.83
N GLU A 58 2.03 7.11 -15.58
CA GLU A 58 3.20 6.37 -15.17
C GLU A 58 2.92 4.86 -15.11
N ARG A 59 3.96 4.06 -15.30
CA ARG A 59 3.87 2.61 -15.21
C ARG A 59 3.57 2.19 -13.77
N ILE A 60 2.51 1.42 -13.60
CA ILE A 60 2.18 0.78 -12.33
C ILE A 60 2.32 -0.73 -12.48
N THR A 61 3.04 -1.34 -11.56
CA THR A 61 3.16 -2.79 -11.46
C THR A 61 2.50 -3.25 -10.17
N VAL A 62 1.60 -4.21 -10.27
CA VAL A 62 0.83 -4.72 -9.13
C VAL A 62 1.01 -6.22 -9.01
N GLY A 63 1.30 -6.67 -7.82
CA GLY A 63 1.27 -8.08 -7.46
C GLY A 63 0.15 -8.34 -6.47
N PHE A 64 -0.73 -9.28 -6.77
CA PHE A 64 -1.77 -9.73 -5.86
C PHE A 64 -1.44 -11.11 -5.30
N ASN A 65 -1.80 -11.34 -4.04
CA ASN A 65 -1.65 -12.64 -3.39
C ASN A 65 -0.22 -13.19 -3.41
N LEU A 66 0.77 -12.31 -3.27
CA LEU A 66 2.16 -12.69 -3.19
C LEU A 66 2.47 -13.34 -1.84
N LYS A 67 3.46 -14.22 -1.81
CA LYS A 67 3.91 -14.84 -0.56
C LYS A 67 4.47 -13.79 0.40
N SER A 68 4.03 -13.83 1.64
CA SER A 68 4.49 -12.95 2.70
C SER A 68 4.75 -13.74 3.98
N GLY A 69 5.92 -13.60 4.57
CA GLY A 69 6.26 -14.25 5.84
C GLY A 69 5.43 -13.75 7.02
N ALA A 70 5.03 -12.47 7.00
CA ALA A 70 4.27 -11.83 8.08
C ALA A 70 2.76 -11.99 7.92
N LEU A 71 2.24 -11.96 6.68
CA LEU A 71 0.80 -11.91 6.40
C LEU A 71 0.27 -13.17 5.72
N GLY A 72 1.13 -14.15 5.43
CA GLY A 72 0.79 -15.30 4.59
C GLY A 72 0.72 -14.92 3.12
N LYS A 73 -0.16 -14.00 2.74
CA LYS A 73 -0.26 -13.38 1.41
C LYS A 73 -0.33 -11.88 1.55
N LYS A 74 0.22 -11.19 0.56
CA LYS A 74 0.22 -9.72 0.50
C LYS A 74 -0.06 -9.24 -0.91
N ASP A 75 -0.53 -8.01 -1.03
CA ASP A 75 -0.54 -7.25 -2.26
C ASP A 75 0.62 -6.24 -2.25
N LEU A 76 1.10 -5.88 -3.43
CA LEU A 76 2.20 -4.96 -3.61
C LEU A 76 1.93 -4.08 -4.83
N ILE A 77 2.20 -2.77 -4.70
CA ILE A 77 2.00 -1.79 -5.76
C ILE A 77 3.29 -1.01 -5.95
N LYS A 78 3.79 -0.98 -7.18
CA LYS A 78 4.95 -0.16 -7.56
C LYS A 78 4.50 0.90 -8.57
N ILE A 79 4.78 2.16 -8.25
CA ILE A 79 4.42 3.31 -9.08
C ILE A 79 5.71 3.97 -9.52
N GLU A 80 6.04 3.89 -10.81
CA GLU A 80 7.25 4.49 -11.34
C GLU A 80 7.14 6.01 -11.42
N ASN A 81 8.25 6.68 -11.18
CA ASN A 81 8.40 8.15 -11.27
C ASN A 81 7.42 8.97 -10.42
N THR A 82 6.83 8.34 -9.42
CA THR A 82 5.88 9.00 -8.53
C THR A 82 6.35 8.86 -7.08
N ARG A 83 6.59 9.98 -6.43
CA ARG A 83 6.96 10.03 -5.02
C ARG A 83 5.74 10.36 -4.17
N LEU A 84 5.23 9.38 -3.42
CA LEU A 84 4.13 9.60 -2.50
C LEU A 84 4.57 10.49 -1.35
N THR A 85 3.75 11.47 -1.02
CA THR A 85 3.97 12.32 0.16
C THR A 85 3.61 11.56 1.43
N GLU A 86 4.09 12.03 2.58
CA GLU A 86 3.72 11.48 3.87
C GLU A 86 2.21 11.49 4.09
N GLN A 87 1.54 12.57 3.69
CA GLN A 87 0.08 12.68 3.78
C GLN A 87 -0.63 11.63 2.93
N GLN A 88 -0.21 11.43 1.69
CA GLN A 88 -0.76 10.40 0.81
C GLN A 88 -0.52 9.00 1.39
N ALA A 89 0.69 8.74 1.90
CA ALA A 89 1.00 7.47 2.53
C ALA A 89 0.11 7.20 3.76
N ASN A 90 -0.11 8.19 4.61
CA ASN A 90 -0.94 8.04 5.80
C ASN A 90 -2.40 7.72 5.48
N GLN A 91 -2.93 8.22 4.36
CA GLN A 91 -4.29 7.88 3.91
C GLN A 91 -4.45 6.37 3.63
N LEU A 92 -3.37 5.71 3.21
CA LEU A 92 -3.38 4.26 2.98
C LEU A 92 -3.58 3.47 4.26
N ALA A 93 -3.25 4.03 5.42
CA ALA A 93 -3.43 3.36 6.71
C ALA A 93 -4.89 3.03 7.03
N LEU A 94 -5.86 3.71 6.40
CA LEU A 94 -7.28 3.41 6.52
C LEU A 94 -7.63 1.99 6.02
N PHE A 95 -6.91 1.51 5.03
CA PHE A 95 -7.17 0.22 4.39
C PHE A 95 -6.08 -0.82 4.65
N ALA A 96 -4.88 -0.36 4.89
CA ALA A 96 -3.71 -1.20 5.01
C ALA A 96 -2.80 -0.69 6.14
N PRO A 97 -3.22 -0.84 7.42
CA PRO A 97 -2.45 -0.32 8.55
C PRO A 97 -1.07 -0.98 8.69
N THR A 98 -0.90 -2.18 8.13
CA THR A 98 0.38 -2.91 8.13
C THR A 98 1.27 -2.57 6.94
N ALA A 99 0.77 -1.79 5.97
CA ALA A 99 1.53 -1.44 4.78
C ALA A 99 2.71 -0.52 5.09
N THR A 100 3.69 -0.56 4.20
CA THR A 100 4.83 0.34 4.20
C THR A 100 4.92 1.04 2.86
N VAL A 101 5.37 2.28 2.86
CA VAL A 101 5.65 3.03 1.63
C VAL A 101 7.13 3.30 1.58
N ASN A 102 7.80 2.77 0.57
CA ASN A 102 9.22 2.98 0.31
C ASN A 102 9.39 3.89 -0.90
N ILE A 103 10.20 4.91 -0.77
CA ILE A 103 10.62 5.76 -1.88
C ILE A 103 11.91 5.20 -2.45
N ILE A 104 11.91 5.00 -3.77
CA ILE A 104 13.02 4.39 -4.51
C ILE A 104 13.70 5.45 -5.38
N GLU A 105 15.02 5.50 -5.31
CA GLU A 105 15.89 6.25 -6.22
C GLU A 105 17.08 5.37 -6.61
N ASP A 106 17.37 5.27 -7.90
CA ASP A 106 18.43 4.41 -8.44
C ASP A 106 18.40 2.97 -7.87
N PHE A 107 17.21 2.35 -7.86
CA PHE A 107 16.96 0.99 -7.36
C PHE A 107 17.17 0.81 -5.85
N ALA A 108 17.40 1.88 -5.10
CA ALA A 108 17.62 1.83 -3.67
C ALA A 108 16.49 2.52 -2.88
N VAL A 109 16.17 2.00 -1.71
CA VAL A 109 15.23 2.63 -0.80
C VAL A 109 15.92 3.82 -0.15
N VAL A 110 15.47 5.04 -0.45
CA VAL A 110 16.02 6.27 0.13
C VAL A 110 15.19 6.80 1.29
N LYS A 111 13.91 6.44 1.37
CA LYS A 111 13.03 6.81 2.46
C LYS A 111 11.98 5.73 2.68
N LYS A 112 11.68 5.43 3.92
CA LYS A 112 10.65 4.50 4.34
C LYS A 112 9.64 5.24 5.21
N HIS A 113 8.38 5.29 4.74
CA HIS A 113 7.29 5.84 5.53
C HIS A 113 6.62 4.75 6.35
N GLN A 114 6.52 4.98 7.64
CA GLN A 114 5.62 4.23 8.51
C GLN A 114 4.26 4.91 8.50
N LEU A 115 3.22 4.16 8.19
CA LEU A 115 1.88 4.72 8.07
C LEU A 115 1.30 5.04 9.44
N LYS A 116 0.71 6.22 9.55
CA LYS A 116 -0.08 6.65 10.71
C LYS A 116 -1.48 6.97 10.24
N LEU A 117 -2.46 6.59 11.04
CA LEU A 117 -3.85 6.93 10.75
C LEU A 117 -4.00 8.46 10.68
N PRO A 118 -4.51 9.03 9.56
CA PRO A 118 -4.67 10.47 9.44
C PRO A 118 -5.79 10.97 10.34
N GLU A 119 -5.74 12.25 10.74
CA GLU A 119 -6.82 12.88 11.51
C GLU A 119 -8.05 13.17 10.67
N PHE A 120 -7.86 13.43 9.38
CA PHE A 120 -8.92 13.66 8.42
C PHE A 120 -8.53 13.16 7.03
N ILE A 121 -9.54 12.96 6.20
CA ILE A 121 -9.35 12.64 4.77
C ILE A 121 -10.37 13.45 3.96
N ALA A 122 -9.89 14.11 2.93
CA ALA A 122 -10.70 14.99 2.09
C ALA A 122 -10.56 14.65 0.61
N GLY A 123 -11.65 14.73 -0.14
CA GLY A 123 -11.64 14.57 -1.59
C GLY A 123 -11.42 13.15 -2.10
N VAL A 124 -11.41 12.14 -1.24
CA VAL A 124 -11.17 10.74 -1.62
C VAL A 124 -12.47 9.93 -1.65
N PHE A 125 -13.33 10.12 -0.66
CA PHE A 125 -14.57 9.35 -0.51
C PHE A 125 -15.81 10.17 -0.81
N HIS A 126 -16.89 9.48 -1.15
CA HIS A 126 -18.23 10.06 -1.13
C HIS A 126 -18.94 9.71 0.17
N CYS A 127 -19.71 10.65 0.72
CA CYS A 127 -20.49 10.39 1.92
C CYS A 127 -21.57 9.32 1.67
N PRO A 128 -21.64 8.27 2.49
CA PRO A 128 -22.66 7.23 2.34
C PRO A 128 -24.09 7.73 2.57
N ASN A 129 -24.27 8.85 3.27
CA ASN A 129 -25.58 9.47 3.46
C ASN A 129 -26.04 10.14 2.16
N SER A 130 -27.02 9.58 1.50
CA SER A 130 -27.57 10.09 0.24
C SER A 130 -28.16 11.51 0.36
N ASN A 131 -28.54 11.93 1.56
CA ASN A 131 -29.09 13.26 1.84
C ASN A 131 -28.03 14.27 2.29
N CYS A 132 -26.75 13.89 2.28
CA CYS A 132 -25.68 14.81 2.66
C CYS A 132 -25.54 15.94 1.64
N ILE A 133 -25.46 17.17 2.12
CA ILE A 133 -25.31 18.37 1.30
C ILE A 133 -24.04 18.33 0.41
N SER A 134 -23.02 17.58 0.81
CA SER A 134 -21.78 17.43 0.03
C SER A 134 -21.99 16.82 -1.36
N HIS A 135 -23.11 16.16 -1.61
CA HIS A 135 -23.45 15.61 -2.93
C HIS A 135 -23.96 16.67 -3.92
N ASN A 136 -24.51 17.76 -3.41
CA ASN A 136 -25.18 18.79 -4.22
C ASN A 136 -24.42 20.11 -4.27
N GLU A 137 -23.41 20.28 -3.42
CA GLU A 137 -22.59 21.47 -3.37
C GLU A 137 -21.20 21.20 -3.97
N PRO A 138 -20.56 22.22 -4.58
CA PRO A 138 -19.22 22.08 -5.16
C PRO A 138 -18.14 22.08 -4.06
N VAL A 139 -18.22 21.14 -3.14
CA VAL A 139 -17.30 20.98 -2.02
C VAL A 139 -16.69 19.58 -2.05
N ASP A 140 -15.44 19.49 -1.64
CA ASP A 140 -14.81 18.20 -1.43
C ASP A 140 -15.40 17.49 -0.22
N SER A 141 -15.54 16.18 -0.31
CA SER A 141 -15.87 15.37 0.86
C SER A 141 -14.81 15.57 1.95
N TYR A 142 -15.24 15.54 3.18
CA TYR A 142 -14.34 15.71 4.32
C TYR A 142 -14.81 14.82 5.48
N PHE A 143 -13.94 13.95 5.92
CA PHE A 143 -14.20 13.06 7.04
C PHE A 143 -13.13 13.24 8.11
N ARG A 144 -13.55 13.37 9.36
CA ARG A 144 -12.68 13.26 10.51
C ARG A 144 -12.53 11.78 10.84
N VAL A 145 -11.29 11.33 10.99
CA VAL A 145 -10.95 9.94 11.26
C VAL A 145 -10.69 9.78 12.76
N ARG A 146 -11.30 8.78 13.37
CA ARG A 146 -11.10 8.42 14.77
C ARG A 146 -11.02 6.91 14.92
N GLU A 147 -10.23 6.47 15.87
CA GLU A 147 -10.19 5.10 16.32
C GLU A 147 -10.99 5.00 17.63
N VAL A 148 -12.03 4.18 17.62
CA VAL A 148 -12.90 3.95 18.77
C VAL A 148 -12.94 2.44 19.04
N LYS A 149 -12.42 2.01 20.20
CA LYS A 149 -12.37 0.60 20.61
C LYS A 149 -11.75 -0.31 19.55
N GLY A 150 -10.62 0.14 18.95
CA GLY A 150 -9.91 -0.62 17.92
C GLY A 150 -10.53 -0.57 16.52
N ALA A 151 -11.67 0.10 16.34
CA ALA A 151 -12.33 0.26 15.04
C ALA A 151 -12.16 1.70 14.53
N VAL A 152 -11.89 1.83 13.23
CA VAL A 152 -11.78 3.13 12.57
C VAL A 152 -13.19 3.65 12.25
N ARG A 153 -13.47 4.88 12.68
CA ARG A 153 -14.71 5.60 12.41
C ARG A 153 -14.42 6.87 11.65
N MET A 154 -15.27 7.19 10.69
CA MET A 154 -15.16 8.36 9.85
C MET A 154 -16.41 9.21 9.99
N LYS A 155 -16.25 10.44 10.45
CA LYS A 155 -17.37 11.39 10.64
C LYS A 155 -17.37 12.42 9.53
N CYS A 156 -18.47 12.48 8.77
CA CYS A 156 -18.65 13.50 7.75
C CYS A 156 -18.77 14.89 8.38
N LYS A 157 -17.95 15.82 7.89
CA LYS A 157 -17.98 17.22 8.34
C LYS A 157 -19.34 17.90 8.10
N TYR A 158 -20.02 17.54 7.02
CA TYR A 158 -21.22 18.22 6.57
C TYR A 158 -22.49 17.69 7.20
N CYS A 159 -22.71 16.38 7.18
CA CYS A 159 -23.92 15.78 7.76
C CYS A 159 -23.73 15.26 9.19
N GLU A 160 -22.49 15.22 9.67
CA GLU A 160 -22.09 14.79 11.01
C GLU A 160 -22.40 13.33 11.35
N LYS A 161 -22.81 12.53 10.37
CA LYS A 161 -22.96 11.08 10.55
C LYS A 161 -21.61 10.39 10.52
N SER A 162 -21.48 9.34 11.32
CA SER A 162 -20.27 8.53 11.41
C SER A 162 -20.47 7.19 10.71
N PHE A 163 -19.42 6.73 10.03
CA PHE A 163 -19.43 5.52 9.24
C PHE A 163 -18.18 4.69 9.55
N THR A 164 -18.26 3.39 9.29
CA THR A 164 -17.07 2.54 9.20
C THR A 164 -16.39 2.74 7.84
N GLN A 165 -15.11 2.47 7.76
CA GLN A 165 -14.35 2.57 6.51
C GLN A 165 -14.89 1.68 5.39
N ASP A 166 -15.44 0.50 5.73
CA ASP A 166 -15.98 -0.45 4.75
C ASP A 166 -17.15 0.12 3.96
N ILE A 167 -18.07 0.80 4.64
CA ILE A 167 -19.24 1.41 3.99
C ILE A 167 -18.82 2.53 3.05
N VAL A 168 -17.83 3.33 3.44
CA VAL A 168 -17.32 4.44 2.63
C VAL A 168 -16.58 3.91 1.40
N SER A 169 -15.80 2.82 1.53
CA SER A 169 -15.05 2.23 0.43
C SER A 169 -15.90 1.51 -0.61
N GLU A 170 -17.07 0.98 -0.25
CA GLU A 170 -17.96 0.23 -1.15
C GLU A 170 -18.65 1.09 -2.22
N ARG A 171 -18.61 2.41 -2.10
CA ARG A 171 -19.28 3.32 -3.04
C ARG A 171 -18.41 3.76 -4.22
N TYR A 172 -17.21 3.25 -4.32
CA TYR A 172 -16.29 3.55 -5.44
C TYR A 172 -16.07 2.37 -6.37
#